data_203b938d84b4ce4e6a813d8ac7ada377
#
_entry.id   203b938d84b4ce4e6a813d8ac7ada377
#
_cell.length_a   1.000
_cell.length_b   1.000
_cell.length_c   1.000
_cell.angle_alpha   90.00
_cell.angle_beta   90.00
_cell.angle_gamma   90.00
#
_symmetry.space_group_name_H-M   'P 1'
#
loop_
_entity.id
_entity.type
_entity.pdbx_description
1 polymer ?
#
loop_
_entity_poly.entity_id
_entity_poly.type
_entity_poly.pdbx_seq_one_letter_code
_entity_poly.pdbx_strand_id
1 'polypeptide(L)'
;MVRQSVIRITDRKCRCAIFAVSEPKASPDLRPKTTEPIEKTNLFVKPSAIEFTRIAEAGKRKTKFNDTMKRIWMTTFLSLTLCAGPCGGRARANDNPPQEKTANPKVYLTRTITPEALVRIYEALGREATGRVAVKLSTGEPGGHHFLQPALVAPLVRKVGGTIVECNTAYGGGRARTADHLKAAADHGFTAIAAVDIMDAEGETALPVEGGRHLAEDYVGKNFLNYDFTVVLSHFKGHAMGGFGGAIKNISIGIASSAGKAWIHSAGKTKNAAEMWSALPPQDDFLESMAEAAKAVADHCGERILYINVMNNLSVDCDCDSNPEPPRMGDIGILASLDPVALDKACVDLVYASEDEGKVHLIERMESRHGIHTLEHAEELGIGSQQYELVDLDKK
;
A
#
# COMPACT_ATOMS: atom_id res chain seq x y z
N MET A 1 -47.20 -26.63 -26.83
CA MET A 1 -47.89 -26.14 -25.62
C MET A 1 -46.90 -26.14 -24.46
N VAL A 2 -46.41 -24.99 -24.07
CA VAL A 2 -45.52 -24.83 -22.92
C VAL A 2 -46.25 -23.92 -21.94
N ARG A 3 -46.49 -24.42 -20.73
CA ARG A 3 -47.16 -23.68 -19.65
C ARG A 3 -46.14 -22.67 -19.07
N GLN A 4 -46.47 -21.41 -19.11
CA GLN A 4 -45.78 -20.36 -18.36
C GLN A 4 -46.30 -20.32 -16.93
N SER A 5 -45.42 -20.44 -15.96
CA SER A 5 -45.73 -20.17 -14.56
C SER A 5 -45.26 -18.74 -14.24
N VAL A 6 -46.22 -17.87 -13.94
CA VAL A 6 -45.98 -16.50 -13.49
C VAL A 6 -46.06 -16.47 -11.98
N ILE A 7 -44.97 -16.10 -11.31
CA ILE A 7 -44.98 -15.80 -9.89
C ILE A 7 -45.16 -14.28 -9.75
N ARG A 8 -46.33 -13.89 -9.16
CA ARG A 8 -46.60 -12.50 -8.77
C ARG A 8 -46.18 -12.29 -7.33
N ILE A 9 -45.21 -11.41 -7.13
CA ILE A 9 -44.91 -10.83 -5.81
C ILE A 9 -45.40 -9.40 -5.84
N THR A 10 -46.41 -9.08 -5.03
CA THR A 10 -46.94 -7.72 -4.88
C THR A 10 -46.42 -7.11 -3.59
N ASP A 11 -45.46 -6.21 -3.67
CA ASP A 11 -45.12 -5.28 -2.59
C ASP A 11 -45.67 -3.89 -2.97
N ARG A 12 -46.35 -3.24 -2.00
CA ARG A 12 -47.19 -2.05 -2.23
C ARG A 12 -46.40 -0.73 -2.45
N LYS A 13 -45.08 -0.76 -2.65
CA LYS A 13 -44.31 0.51 -2.75
C LYS A 13 -43.35 0.64 -3.93
N CYS A 14 -43.18 -0.36 -4.78
CA CYS A 14 -42.36 -0.17 -6.00
C CYS A 14 -42.90 -0.99 -7.16
N ARG A 15 -43.25 -0.33 -8.26
CA ARG A 15 -43.52 -0.97 -9.56
C ARG A 15 -42.23 -0.98 -10.37
N CYS A 16 -41.57 -2.11 -10.46
CA CYS A 16 -40.57 -2.37 -11.49
C CYS A 16 -40.90 -3.67 -12.19
N ALA A 17 -41.06 -3.65 -13.48
CA ALA A 17 -41.27 -4.84 -14.31
C ALA A 17 -39.89 -5.27 -14.84
N ILE A 18 -39.51 -6.52 -14.57
CA ILE A 18 -38.30 -7.16 -15.11
C ILE A 18 -38.75 -8.10 -16.22
N PHE A 19 -38.28 -7.89 -17.45
CA PHE A 19 -38.42 -8.81 -18.56
C PHE A 19 -37.23 -9.76 -18.60
N ALA A 20 -37.48 -11.05 -18.55
CA ALA A 20 -36.50 -12.11 -18.76
C ALA A 20 -36.49 -12.47 -20.27
N VAL A 21 -35.30 -12.40 -20.89
CA VAL A 21 -35.05 -12.83 -22.26
C VAL A 21 -34.56 -14.27 -22.21
N SER A 22 -35.23 -15.18 -22.94
CA SER A 22 -34.83 -16.59 -23.10
C SER A 22 -33.90 -16.74 -24.30
N GLU A 23 -32.82 -17.52 -24.15
CA GLU A 23 -31.89 -17.90 -25.21
C GLU A 23 -32.54 -18.81 -26.26
N PRO A 24 -32.23 -18.64 -27.57
CA PRO A 24 -32.61 -19.60 -28.60
C PRO A 24 -31.51 -20.66 -28.82
N LYS A 25 -31.95 -21.90 -29.03
CA LYS A 25 -31.12 -23.06 -29.40
C LYS A 25 -30.52 -22.88 -30.79
N ALA A 26 -29.26 -23.34 -30.90
CA ALA A 26 -28.50 -23.39 -32.14
C ALA A 26 -29.08 -24.35 -33.17
N SER A 27 -29.00 -23.98 -34.44
CA SER A 27 -29.08 -24.86 -35.62
C SER A 27 -28.15 -24.34 -36.72
N PRO A 28 -27.56 -25.17 -37.58
CA PRO A 28 -26.30 -24.90 -38.26
C PRO A 28 -26.43 -24.36 -39.68
N ASP A 29 -25.30 -23.79 -40.14
CA ASP A 29 -24.88 -23.52 -41.53
C ASP A 29 -25.47 -22.28 -42.20
N LEU A 30 -24.54 -21.31 -42.43
CA LEU A 30 -24.28 -20.64 -43.69
C LEU A 30 -23.14 -19.61 -43.56
N ARG A 31 -22.15 -19.73 -44.43
CA ARG A 31 -20.95 -18.87 -44.50
C ARG A 31 -21.17 -17.50 -45.13
N PRO A 32 -20.19 -16.57 -45.09
CA PRO A 32 -20.39 -15.15 -44.88
C PRO A 32 -20.41 -14.31 -46.18
N LYS A 33 -21.00 -13.13 -46.09
CA LYS A 33 -20.73 -12.02 -47.04
C LYS A 33 -20.49 -10.70 -46.31
N THR A 34 -19.27 -10.19 -46.54
CA THR A 34 -18.81 -8.77 -46.65
C THR A 34 -19.29 -7.69 -45.67
N THR A 35 -18.37 -7.28 -44.88
CA THR A 35 -17.89 -5.96 -44.38
C THR A 35 -18.65 -4.71 -44.75
N GLU A 36 -19.11 -3.99 -43.72
CA GLU A 36 -19.04 -2.52 -43.59
C GLU A 36 -18.92 -2.13 -42.12
N PRO A 37 -18.22 -1.01 -41.77
CA PRO A 37 -17.86 -0.69 -40.37
C PRO A 37 -18.97 0.10 -39.67
N ILE A 38 -19.29 -0.32 -38.45
CA ILE A 38 -20.21 0.39 -37.56
C ILE A 38 -19.40 1.39 -36.72
N GLU A 39 -19.71 2.68 -36.89
CA GLU A 39 -19.23 3.76 -36.04
C GLU A 39 -19.68 3.59 -34.59
N LYS A 40 -18.70 3.58 -33.68
CA LYS A 40 -18.94 3.61 -32.24
C LYS A 40 -19.15 5.06 -31.79
N THR A 41 -20.36 5.45 -31.54
CA THR A 41 -20.68 6.71 -30.84
C THR A 41 -20.43 6.52 -29.33
N ASN A 42 -19.31 7.08 -28.85
CA ASN A 42 -19.03 7.22 -27.42
C ASN A 42 -19.87 8.41 -26.87
N LEU A 43 -20.87 8.11 -26.05
CA LEU A 43 -21.56 9.12 -25.24
C LEU A 43 -20.75 9.39 -23.96
N PHE A 44 -19.86 10.36 -24.01
CA PHE A 44 -19.25 10.95 -22.82
C PHE A 44 -20.22 11.97 -22.21
N VAL A 45 -20.78 11.68 -21.05
CA VAL A 45 -21.48 12.66 -20.22
C VAL A 45 -20.44 13.43 -19.42
N LYS A 46 -20.19 14.69 -19.80
CA LYS A 46 -19.36 15.61 -19.00
C LYS A 46 -20.15 16.07 -17.78
N PRO A 47 -19.56 16.07 -16.56
CA PRO A 47 -20.17 16.71 -15.40
C PRO A 47 -20.22 18.22 -15.58
N SER A 48 -21.34 18.84 -15.20
CA SER A 48 -21.58 20.26 -15.37
C SER A 48 -20.78 21.11 -14.37
N ALA A 49 -20.32 22.29 -14.83
CA ALA A 49 -19.43 23.23 -14.14
C ALA A 49 -19.99 23.93 -12.88
N ILE A 50 -21.02 23.39 -12.22
CA ILE A 50 -21.71 24.05 -11.10
C ILE A 50 -21.17 23.59 -9.71
N GLU A 51 -20.39 22.53 -9.64
CA GLU A 51 -19.92 21.98 -8.35
C GLU A 51 -18.59 22.58 -7.85
N PHE A 52 -17.84 23.26 -8.69
CA PHE A 52 -16.51 23.81 -8.31
C PHE A 52 -16.53 25.12 -7.51
N THR A 53 -17.69 25.79 -7.38
CA THR A 53 -17.75 27.10 -6.70
C THR A 53 -18.00 26.99 -5.19
N ARG A 54 -18.38 25.85 -4.66
CA ARG A 54 -18.68 25.67 -3.23
C ARG A 54 -17.49 25.30 -2.34
N ILE A 55 -16.39 24.85 -2.92
CA ILE A 55 -15.19 24.43 -2.15
C ILE A 55 -14.24 25.58 -1.86
N ALA A 56 -14.27 26.66 -2.67
CA ALA A 56 -13.38 27.81 -2.49
C ALA A 56 -13.79 28.76 -1.33
N GLU A 57 -15.00 28.67 -0.81
CA GLU A 57 -15.45 29.54 0.31
C GLU A 57 -15.22 28.95 1.71
N ALA A 58 -14.98 27.63 1.83
CA ALA A 58 -14.69 26.97 3.10
C ALA A 58 -13.25 27.25 3.59
N GLY A 59 -12.31 27.48 2.67
CA GLY A 59 -10.90 27.74 2.99
C GLY A 59 -10.61 29.11 3.62
N LYS A 60 -11.49 30.09 3.44
CA LYS A 60 -11.27 31.45 3.98
C LYS A 60 -11.75 31.69 5.42
N ARG A 61 -12.42 30.73 6.05
CA ARG A 61 -12.90 30.86 7.42
C ARG A 61 -11.96 30.29 8.50
N LYS A 62 -10.95 29.48 8.11
CA LYS A 62 -10.00 28.87 9.08
C LYS A 62 -8.84 29.77 9.51
N THR A 63 -8.52 30.84 8.79
CA THR A 63 -7.38 31.72 9.12
C THR A 63 -7.67 32.80 10.14
N LYS A 64 -8.92 33.05 10.52
CA LYS A 64 -9.25 34.05 11.57
C LYS A 64 -9.37 33.49 12.98
N PHE A 65 -9.41 32.16 13.16
CA PHE A 65 -9.58 31.55 14.48
C PHE A 65 -8.25 31.36 15.24
N ASN A 66 -7.13 31.32 14.54
CA ASN A 66 -5.81 31.04 15.14
C ASN A 66 -5.13 32.28 15.79
N ASP A 67 -5.52 33.51 15.45
CA ASP A 67 -4.87 34.71 16.02
C ASP A 67 -5.47 35.13 17.35
N THR A 68 -6.67 34.68 17.69
CA THR A 68 -7.31 35.05 19.00
C THR A 68 -6.80 34.14 20.12
N MET A 69 -6.38 32.93 19.87
CA MET A 69 -5.88 31.99 20.90
C MET A 69 -4.43 32.28 21.32
N LYS A 70 -3.62 32.92 20.47
CA LYS A 70 -2.24 33.28 20.81
C LYS A 70 -2.14 34.47 21.82
N ARG A 71 -3.20 35.23 22.02
CA ARG A 71 -3.21 36.38 22.96
C ARG A 71 -3.63 36.02 24.37
N ILE A 72 -4.18 34.85 24.65
CA ILE A 72 -4.67 34.47 25.99
C ILE A 72 -3.59 33.77 26.83
N TRP A 73 -2.50 33.28 26.23
CA TRP A 73 -1.44 32.56 26.96
C TRP A 73 -0.28 33.42 27.48
N MET A 74 -0.33 34.76 27.32
CA MET A 74 0.76 35.66 27.75
C MET A 74 0.48 36.51 28.98
N THR A 75 -0.64 36.33 29.69
CA THR A 75 -0.99 37.19 30.81
C THR A 75 -1.21 36.49 32.15
N THR A 76 -0.78 35.23 32.34
CA THR A 76 -0.95 34.55 33.63
C THR A 76 0.35 33.96 34.19
N PHE A 77 1.44 34.72 34.13
CA PHE A 77 2.66 34.40 34.89
C PHE A 77 3.24 35.68 35.50
N LEU A 78 2.57 36.21 36.55
CA LEU A 78 3.25 37.07 37.52
C LEU A 78 2.39 37.12 38.79
N SER A 79 2.79 36.40 39.79
CA SER A 79 2.58 36.61 41.22
C SER A 79 2.49 35.29 41.96
N LEU A 80 3.56 34.87 42.58
CA LEU A 80 3.62 34.36 43.94
C LEU A 80 5.09 34.16 44.32
N THR A 81 5.61 35.17 45.04
CA THR A 81 6.92 35.09 45.71
C THR A 81 6.65 34.99 47.21
N LEU A 82 7.50 34.24 47.89
CA LEU A 82 7.78 34.15 49.32
C LEU A 82 6.85 33.30 50.23
N CYS A 83 7.38 32.11 50.57
CA CYS A 83 7.55 31.71 51.95
C CYS A 83 8.75 30.75 52.05
N ALA A 84 9.84 31.24 52.67
CA ALA A 84 11.04 30.46 52.95
C ALA A 84 10.86 29.65 54.23
N GLY A 85 11.15 28.34 54.19
CA GLY A 85 11.35 27.48 55.34
C GLY A 85 12.38 26.42 54.99
N PRO A 86 13.44 26.17 55.79
CA PRO A 86 14.49 25.23 55.45
C PRO A 86 14.09 23.83 55.92
N CYS A 87 13.70 22.96 55.00
CA CYS A 87 13.70 21.51 55.22
C CYS A 87 14.71 20.89 54.27
N GLY A 88 15.84 20.44 54.84
CA GLY A 88 16.88 19.69 54.13
C GLY A 88 16.35 18.32 53.63
N GLY A 89 15.97 18.29 52.39
CA GLY A 89 15.74 17.07 51.64
C GLY A 89 16.77 17.00 50.50
N ARG A 90 17.73 16.05 50.62
CA ARG A 90 18.62 15.75 49.51
C ARG A 90 17.77 15.34 48.29
N ALA A 91 17.69 16.21 47.31
CA ALA A 91 17.24 15.84 45.98
C ALA A 91 18.20 14.76 45.46
N ARG A 92 17.73 13.55 45.34
CA ARG A 92 18.39 12.55 44.52
C ARG A 92 18.30 13.04 43.06
N ALA A 93 19.45 13.40 42.50
CA ALA A 93 19.57 13.56 41.06
C ALA A 93 19.06 12.25 40.45
N ASN A 94 18.10 12.36 39.55
CA ASN A 94 17.73 11.24 38.65
C ASN A 94 18.89 11.08 37.66
N ASP A 95 19.90 10.30 38.06
CA ASP A 95 20.93 9.78 37.15
C ASP A 95 20.28 8.69 36.27
N ASN A 96 19.38 9.08 35.39
CA ASN A 96 19.09 8.25 34.23
C ASN A 96 20.35 8.29 33.37
N PRO A 97 20.99 7.15 33.07
CA PRO A 97 22.12 7.14 32.15
C PRO A 97 21.65 7.78 30.83
N PRO A 98 22.54 8.52 30.14
CA PRO A 98 22.21 9.07 28.83
C PRO A 98 21.71 7.91 27.96
N GLN A 99 20.50 8.01 27.42
CA GLN A 99 20.05 7.07 26.42
C GLN A 99 21.07 7.10 25.28
N GLU A 100 21.74 5.97 25.09
CA GLU A 100 22.63 5.77 23.95
C GLU A 100 21.80 6.08 22.71
N LYS A 101 22.18 7.14 21.97
CA LYS A 101 21.52 7.45 20.68
C LYS A 101 21.76 6.23 19.80
N THR A 102 20.73 5.41 19.61
CA THR A 102 20.78 4.34 18.63
C THR A 102 21.15 4.95 17.29
N ALA A 103 22.13 4.36 16.61
CA ALA A 103 22.56 4.85 15.30
C ALA A 103 21.34 4.82 14.34
N ASN A 104 21.25 5.84 13.48
CA ASN A 104 20.18 5.87 12.48
C ASN A 104 20.23 4.62 11.60
N PRO A 105 19.07 4.05 11.21
CA PRO A 105 19.01 2.92 10.32
C PRO A 105 19.69 3.27 8.97
N LYS A 106 20.38 2.30 8.39
CA LYS A 106 21.03 2.45 7.09
C LYS A 106 20.02 2.13 5.98
N VAL A 107 20.01 3.01 4.97
CA VAL A 107 19.35 2.78 3.70
C VAL A 107 20.42 2.72 2.62
N TYR A 108 20.58 1.56 2.01
CA TYR A 108 21.49 1.38 0.89
C TYR A 108 20.82 1.82 -0.41
N LEU A 109 21.60 2.42 -1.31
CA LEU A 109 21.15 2.89 -2.63
C LEU A 109 22.11 2.39 -3.71
N THR A 110 21.58 1.91 -4.82
CA THR A 110 22.28 1.81 -6.10
C THR A 110 21.39 2.39 -7.19
N ARG A 111 21.99 3.20 -8.09
CA ARG A 111 21.24 3.79 -9.22
C ARG A 111 21.10 2.83 -10.40
N THR A 112 21.85 1.73 -10.37
CA THR A 112 21.80 0.69 -11.39
C THR A 112 20.63 -0.25 -11.11
N ILE A 113 19.72 -0.38 -12.08
CA ILE A 113 18.57 -1.30 -11.98
C ILE A 113 18.84 -2.49 -12.89
N THR A 114 19.56 -3.48 -12.36
CA THR A 114 19.84 -4.76 -13.02
C THR A 114 19.66 -5.92 -12.05
N PRO A 115 19.52 -7.15 -12.55
CA PRO A 115 19.44 -8.34 -11.70
C PRO A 115 20.64 -8.46 -10.74
N GLU A 116 21.84 -8.15 -11.20
CA GLU A 116 23.07 -8.21 -10.40
C GLU A 116 23.10 -7.12 -9.32
N ALA A 117 22.63 -5.91 -9.65
CA ALA A 117 22.52 -4.82 -8.68
C ALA A 117 21.49 -5.12 -7.59
N LEU A 118 20.38 -5.78 -7.96
CA LEU A 118 19.36 -6.24 -7.00
C LEU A 118 19.94 -7.28 -6.03
N VAL A 119 20.76 -8.20 -6.50
CA VAL A 119 21.47 -9.17 -5.63
C VAL A 119 22.51 -8.46 -4.77
N ARG A 120 23.30 -7.56 -5.34
CA ARG A 120 24.34 -6.80 -4.62
C ARG A 120 23.75 -5.99 -3.46
N ILE A 121 22.61 -5.32 -3.67
CA ILE A 121 22.00 -4.49 -2.61
C ILE A 121 21.38 -5.36 -1.52
N TYR A 122 20.83 -6.53 -1.85
CA TYR A 122 20.41 -7.53 -0.86
C TYR A 122 21.59 -7.96 0.01
N GLU A 123 22.74 -8.26 -0.58
CA GLU A 123 23.95 -8.66 0.15
C GLU A 123 24.48 -7.55 1.07
N ALA A 124 24.33 -6.29 0.65
CA ALA A 124 24.76 -5.13 1.44
C ALA A 124 23.99 -4.99 2.77
N LEU A 125 22.77 -5.57 2.88
CA LEU A 125 22.00 -5.57 4.13
C LEU A 125 22.67 -6.42 5.23
N GLY A 126 23.54 -7.37 4.88
CA GLY A 126 24.21 -8.23 5.85
C GLY A 126 23.29 -9.18 6.62
N ARG A 127 22.03 -9.32 6.19
CA ARG A 127 21.04 -10.24 6.78
C ARG A 127 20.66 -11.29 5.75
N GLU A 128 21.00 -12.53 6.02
CA GLU A 128 20.74 -13.65 5.13
C GLU A 128 19.33 -14.21 5.35
N ALA A 129 18.56 -14.38 4.26
CA ALA A 129 17.28 -15.05 4.29
C ALA A 129 17.49 -16.56 4.38
N THR A 130 16.92 -17.20 5.40
CA THR A 130 17.10 -18.62 5.68
C THR A 130 15.77 -19.35 5.91
N GLY A 131 15.77 -20.68 5.79
CA GLY A 131 14.57 -21.48 5.94
C GLY A 131 13.66 -21.42 4.73
N ARG A 132 12.35 -21.49 4.92
CA ARG A 132 11.35 -21.28 3.87
C ARG A 132 11.17 -19.78 3.66
N VAL A 133 11.66 -19.27 2.56
CA VAL A 133 11.70 -17.83 2.28
C VAL A 133 10.50 -17.42 1.43
N ALA A 134 9.71 -16.47 1.95
CA ALA A 134 8.71 -15.73 1.20
C ALA A 134 9.36 -14.55 0.48
N VAL A 135 9.21 -14.42 -0.84
CA VAL A 135 9.53 -13.20 -1.58
C VAL A 135 8.22 -12.48 -1.90
N LYS A 136 7.90 -11.46 -1.09
CA LYS A 136 6.66 -10.70 -1.25
C LYS A 136 6.84 -9.59 -2.28
N LEU A 137 6.17 -9.74 -3.39
CA LEU A 137 6.11 -8.75 -4.47
C LEU A 137 4.69 -8.63 -5.03
N SER A 138 4.47 -7.78 -6.02
CA SER A 138 3.23 -7.74 -6.81
C SER A 138 3.48 -8.30 -8.19
N THR A 139 2.68 -9.29 -8.60
CA THR A 139 2.76 -9.90 -9.94
C THR A 139 2.02 -9.08 -11.01
N GLY A 140 1.36 -7.98 -10.63
CA GLY A 140 0.63 -7.09 -11.52
C GLY A 140 -0.78 -7.57 -11.88
N GLU A 141 -1.69 -6.64 -12.11
CA GLU A 141 -3.05 -6.93 -12.60
C GLU A 141 -3.00 -7.33 -14.09
N PRO A 142 -3.81 -8.29 -14.56
CA PRO A 142 -3.90 -8.62 -15.97
C PRO A 142 -4.15 -7.39 -16.84
N GLY A 143 -3.34 -7.20 -17.89
CA GLY A 143 -3.34 -6.02 -18.76
C GLY A 143 -2.36 -4.92 -18.35
N GLY A 144 -1.86 -4.92 -17.10
CA GLY A 144 -0.78 -4.04 -16.67
C GLY A 144 0.58 -4.47 -17.24
N HIS A 145 1.50 -3.52 -17.41
CA HIS A 145 2.80 -3.76 -18.04
C HIS A 145 3.99 -3.20 -17.23
N HIS A 146 3.71 -2.43 -16.17
CA HIS A 146 4.74 -1.69 -15.43
C HIS A 146 5.17 -2.37 -14.12
N PHE A 147 4.69 -3.59 -13.83
CA PHE A 147 5.13 -4.37 -12.67
C PHE A 147 6.60 -4.78 -12.76
N LEU A 148 7.20 -5.16 -11.64
CA LEU A 148 8.59 -5.66 -11.61
C LEU A 148 8.73 -6.89 -12.50
N GLN A 149 9.57 -6.78 -13.53
CA GLN A 149 9.70 -7.84 -14.52
C GLN A 149 10.36 -9.09 -13.92
N PRO A 150 9.87 -10.30 -14.22
CA PRO A 150 10.46 -11.54 -13.73
C PRO A 150 11.96 -11.67 -14.00
N ALA A 151 12.44 -11.19 -15.16
CA ALA A 151 13.85 -11.20 -15.50
C ALA A 151 14.72 -10.41 -14.52
N LEU A 152 14.21 -9.29 -13.97
CA LEU A 152 14.91 -8.49 -12.98
C LEU A 152 15.01 -9.21 -11.63
N VAL A 153 13.92 -9.83 -11.19
CA VAL A 153 13.82 -10.38 -9.82
C VAL A 153 14.32 -11.82 -9.69
N ALA A 154 14.38 -12.57 -10.80
CA ALA A 154 14.72 -14.00 -10.81
C ALA A 154 16.04 -14.35 -10.12
N PRO A 155 17.16 -13.62 -10.32
CA PRO A 155 18.42 -13.95 -9.64
C PRO A 155 18.32 -13.82 -8.12
N LEU A 156 17.64 -12.80 -7.60
CA LEU A 156 17.41 -12.66 -6.16
C LEU A 156 16.54 -13.77 -5.62
N VAL A 157 15.40 -14.08 -6.28
CA VAL A 157 14.48 -15.15 -5.86
C VAL A 157 15.20 -16.49 -5.81
N ARG A 158 16.04 -16.80 -6.81
CA ARG A 158 16.86 -18.03 -6.83
C ARG A 158 17.93 -18.03 -5.75
N LYS A 159 18.59 -16.88 -5.52
CA LYS A 159 19.65 -16.76 -4.50
C LYS A 159 19.13 -17.07 -3.11
N VAL A 160 17.93 -16.60 -2.78
CA VAL A 160 17.33 -16.85 -1.47
C VAL A 160 16.52 -18.15 -1.41
N GLY A 161 16.42 -18.90 -2.51
CA GLY A 161 15.58 -20.11 -2.60
C GLY A 161 14.10 -19.83 -2.32
N GLY A 162 13.62 -18.64 -2.73
CA GLY A 162 12.35 -18.10 -2.30
C GLY A 162 11.14 -18.59 -3.11
N THR A 163 9.99 -18.62 -2.46
CA THR A 163 8.67 -18.70 -3.09
C THR A 163 8.11 -17.28 -3.24
N ILE A 164 7.60 -16.95 -4.41
CA ILE A 164 6.90 -15.67 -4.64
C ILE A 164 5.54 -15.76 -3.96
N VAL A 165 5.20 -14.76 -3.13
CA VAL A 165 3.96 -14.78 -2.35
C VAL A 165 3.12 -13.53 -2.57
N GLU A 166 1.80 -13.73 -2.67
CA GLU A 166 0.77 -12.68 -2.71
C GLU A 166 -0.50 -13.12 -1.97
N CYS A 167 -1.47 -12.21 -1.82
CA CYS A 167 -2.86 -12.52 -1.43
C CYS A 167 -3.84 -11.95 -2.46
N ASN A 168 -5.01 -12.58 -2.58
CA ASN A 168 -6.08 -12.14 -3.45
C ASN A 168 -6.48 -10.68 -3.20
N THR A 169 -6.97 -10.00 -4.24
CA THR A 169 -7.44 -8.60 -4.14
C THR A 169 -8.86 -8.54 -3.58
N ALA A 170 -9.19 -7.41 -2.93
CA ALA A 170 -10.53 -7.14 -2.38
C ALA A 170 -11.43 -6.32 -3.31
N TYR A 171 -10.88 -5.71 -4.35
CA TYR A 171 -11.60 -4.80 -5.25
C TYR A 171 -12.21 -5.49 -6.48
N GLY A 172 -12.17 -6.81 -6.58
CA GLY A 172 -12.48 -7.54 -7.81
C GLY A 172 -11.27 -7.57 -8.75
N GLY A 173 -11.47 -7.56 -10.06
CA GLY A 173 -10.39 -7.65 -11.05
C GLY A 173 -9.90 -9.08 -11.28
N GLY A 174 -8.78 -9.20 -11.99
CA GLY A 174 -8.25 -10.48 -12.43
C GLY A 174 -7.53 -11.28 -11.36
N ARG A 175 -7.30 -10.70 -10.17
CA ARG A 175 -6.62 -11.35 -9.04
C ARG A 175 -7.50 -11.51 -7.80
N ALA A 176 -8.82 -11.41 -7.95
CA ALA A 176 -9.76 -11.56 -6.83
C ALA A 176 -9.98 -13.02 -6.42
N ARG A 177 -9.66 -13.98 -7.27
CA ARG A 177 -9.80 -15.43 -7.01
C ARG A 177 -8.48 -16.14 -7.23
N THR A 178 -8.12 -17.05 -6.36
CA THR A 178 -6.83 -17.77 -6.38
C THR A 178 -6.47 -18.35 -7.75
N ALA A 179 -7.42 -19.00 -8.42
CA ALA A 179 -7.14 -19.60 -9.73
C ALA A 179 -6.83 -18.54 -10.82
N ASP A 180 -7.55 -17.42 -10.81
CA ASP A 180 -7.32 -16.31 -11.75
C ASP A 180 -6.03 -15.56 -11.41
N HIS A 181 -5.72 -15.41 -10.12
CA HIS A 181 -4.49 -14.79 -9.64
C HIS A 181 -3.25 -15.61 -10.02
N LEU A 182 -3.29 -16.93 -9.83
CA LEU A 182 -2.22 -17.84 -10.30
C LEU A 182 -2.06 -17.79 -11.81
N LYS A 183 -3.18 -17.68 -12.55
CA LYS A 183 -3.13 -17.51 -13.99
C LYS A 183 -2.46 -16.19 -14.38
N ALA A 184 -2.81 -15.07 -13.71
CA ALA A 184 -2.18 -13.78 -13.96
C ALA A 184 -0.67 -13.83 -13.69
N ALA A 185 -0.24 -14.45 -12.58
CA ALA A 185 1.17 -14.65 -12.28
C ALA A 185 1.89 -15.50 -13.34
N ALA A 186 1.21 -16.53 -13.89
CA ALA A 186 1.76 -17.36 -14.96
C ALA A 186 1.86 -16.60 -16.29
N ASP A 187 0.80 -15.87 -16.67
CA ASP A 187 0.76 -15.06 -17.89
C ASP A 187 1.85 -13.97 -17.88
N HIS A 188 2.17 -13.43 -16.70
CA HIS A 188 3.25 -12.44 -16.50
C HIS A 188 4.64 -13.09 -16.35
N GLY A 189 4.75 -14.43 -16.35
CA GLY A 189 6.02 -15.16 -16.37
C GLY A 189 6.62 -15.45 -14.99
N PHE A 190 5.95 -15.14 -13.88
CA PHE A 190 6.48 -15.37 -12.53
C PHE A 190 6.60 -16.86 -12.19
N THR A 191 5.67 -17.70 -12.63
CA THR A 191 5.73 -19.16 -12.41
C THR A 191 6.88 -19.86 -13.14
N ALA A 192 7.48 -19.19 -14.15
CA ALA A 192 8.66 -19.70 -14.84
C ALA A 192 9.96 -19.49 -14.04
N ILE A 193 9.96 -18.60 -13.04
CA ILE A 193 11.17 -18.28 -12.27
C ILE A 193 11.17 -18.88 -10.86
N ALA A 194 10.00 -19.08 -10.26
CA ALA A 194 9.84 -19.71 -8.94
C ALA A 194 8.41 -20.24 -8.73
N ALA A 195 8.19 -20.99 -7.65
CA ALA A 195 6.84 -21.29 -7.16
C ALA A 195 6.13 -19.98 -6.76
N VAL A 196 4.80 -19.93 -6.98
CA VAL A 196 3.93 -18.81 -6.58
C VAL A 196 2.88 -19.35 -5.62
N ASP A 197 2.77 -18.74 -4.43
CA ASP A 197 1.76 -19.05 -3.41
C ASP A 197 0.83 -17.85 -3.20
N ILE A 198 -0.47 -18.08 -3.34
CA ILE A 198 -1.50 -17.12 -2.96
C ILE A 198 -1.89 -17.44 -1.53
N MET A 199 -1.29 -16.73 -0.58
CA MET A 199 -1.26 -17.07 0.84
C MET A 199 -2.65 -17.16 1.51
N ASP A 200 -3.66 -16.51 0.96
CA ASP A 200 -5.05 -16.57 1.44
C ASP A 200 -5.92 -17.58 0.68
N ALA A 201 -5.32 -18.47 -0.13
CA ALA A 201 -6.04 -19.53 -0.84
C ALA A 201 -6.77 -20.49 0.11
N GLU A 202 -6.21 -20.73 1.30
CA GLU A 202 -6.74 -21.60 2.34
C GLU A 202 -7.39 -20.85 3.51
N GLY A 203 -7.63 -19.54 3.33
CA GLY A 203 -8.20 -18.67 4.36
C GLY A 203 -7.21 -17.70 4.96
N GLU A 204 -7.53 -17.20 6.15
CA GLU A 204 -6.79 -16.15 6.83
C GLU A 204 -6.44 -16.52 8.27
N THR A 205 -5.52 -15.77 8.86
CA THR A 205 -5.22 -15.81 10.29
C THR A 205 -5.09 -14.39 10.82
N ALA A 206 -5.40 -14.18 12.10
CA ALA A 206 -5.25 -12.90 12.76
C ALA A 206 -3.85 -12.77 13.36
N LEU A 207 -3.23 -11.61 13.20
CA LEU A 207 -2.05 -11.18 13.93
C LEU A 207 -2.44 -10.00 14.83
N PRO A 208 -2.00 -9.95 16.10
CA PRO A 208 -2.31 -8.83 16.99
C PRO A 208 -1.64 -7.55 16.51
N VAL A 209 -2.32 -6.42 16.69
CA VAL A 209 -1.78 -5.08 16.47
C VAL A 209 -1.57 -4.42 17.83
N GLU A 210 -0.31 -4.31 18.26
CA GLU A 210 0.02 -3.63 19.52
C GLU A 210 0.04 -2.11 19.31
N GLY A 211 -0.72 -1.37 20.11
CA GLY A 211 -0.78 0.08 20.06
C GLY A 211 -1.64 0.67 18.94
N GLY A 212 -2.37 -0.16 18.21
CA GLY A 212 -3.27 0.30 17.15
C GLY A 212 -4.42 1.16 17.68
N ARG A 213 -4.80 2.20 16.93
CA ARG A 213 -5.96 3.08 17.21
C ARG A 213 -7.21 2.58 16.52
N HIS A 214 -7.06 1.95 15.36
CA HIS A 214 -8.15 1.51 14.48
C HIS A 214 -8.26 0.00 14.43
N LEU A 215 -7.12 -0.70 14.48
CA LEU A 215 -7.06 -2.15 14.35
C LEU A 215 -6.53 -2.77 15.65
N ALA A 216 -7.28 -3.73 16.22
CA ALA A 216 -6.79 -4.58 17.30
C ALA A 216 -6.02 -5.80 16.74
N GLU A 217 -6.31 -6.17 15.49
CA GLU A 217 -5.71 -7.28 14.79
C GLU A 217 -5.71 -7.05 13.28
N ASP A 218 -4.73 -7.61 12.56
CA ASP A 218 -4.68 -7.69 11.11
C ASP A 218 -4.96 -9.12 10.64
N TYR A 219 -5.65 -9.27 9.51
CA TYR A 219 -6.01 -10.56 8.92
C TYR A 219 -5.13 -10.86 7.71
N VAL A 220 -4.08 -11.63 7.92
CA VAL A 220 -3.12 -12.02 6.88
C VAL A 220 -3.53 -13.33 6.22
N GLY A 221 -3.01 -13.59 5.00
CA GLY A 221 -3.17 -14.89 4.36
C GLY A 221 -2.63 -16.02 5.24
N LYS A 222 -3.41 -17.11 5.42
CA LYS A 222 -3.09 -18.20 6.33
C LYS A 222 -1.70 -18.82 6.07
N ASN A 223 -1.32 -18.94 4.79
CA ASN A 223 -0.05 -19.53 4.40
C ASN A 223 1.16 -18.66 4.76
N PHE A 224 0.97 -17.37 5.11
CA PHE A 224 2.05 -16.51 5.56
C PHE A 224 2.82 -17.11 6.73
N LEU A 225 2.12 -17.78 7.66
CA LEU A 225 2.74 -18.43 8.81
C LEU A 225 3.60 -19.66 8.47
N ASN A 226 3.57 -20.11 7.22
CA ASN A 226 4.39 -21.23 6.76
C ASN A 226 5.82 -20.81 6.42
N TYR A 227 6.14 -19.53 6.39
CA TYR A 227 7.45 -19.01 5.99
C TYR A 227 8.29 -18.63 7.21
N ASP A 228 9.57 -18.96 7.11
CA ASP A 228 10.54 -18.69 8.18
C ASP A 228 11.20 -17.32 8.02
N PHE A 229 11.25 -16.77 6.80
CA PHE A 229 11.84 -15.48 6.49
C PHE A 229 11.07 -14.77 5.35
N THR A 230 10.96 -13.44 5.41
CA THR A 230 10.27 -12.63 4.40
C THR A 230 11.22 -11.62 3.75
N VAL A 231 11.39 -11.72 2.43
CA VAL A 231 12.03 -10.70 1.60
C VAL A 231 10.94 -9.86 0.97
N VAL A 232 10.80 -8.62 1.42
CA VAL A 232 9.81 -7.67 0.91
C VAL A 232 10.42 -6.94 -0.28
N LEU A 233 9.97 -7.27 -1.49
CA LEU A 233 10.44 -6.67 -2.73
C LEU A 233 9.33 -5.81 -3.32
N SER A 234 9.41 -4.51 -3.10
CA SER A 234 8.36 -3.57 -3.48
C SER A 234 8.73 -2.82 -4.75
N HIS A 235 7.73 -2.62 -5.58
CA HIS A 235 7.78 -1.65 -6.67
C HIS A 235 7.31 -0.30 -6.11
N PHE A 236 8.24 0.62 -5.82
CA PHE A 236 7.90 1.94 -5.28
C PHE A 236 7.33 2.83 -6.37
N LYS A 237 6.15 3.42 -6.12
CA LYS A 237 5.46 4.34 -7.03
C LYS A 237 4.22 4.97 -6.40
N GLY A 238 3.46 5.75 -7.17
CA GLY A 238 2.20 6.33 -6.73
C GLY A 238 1.13 5.29 -6.39
N HIS A 239 0.17 5.71 -5.57
CA HIS A 239 -0.98 4.89 -5.21
C HIS A 239 -2.24 5.75 -5.05
N ALA A 240 -3.35 5.32 -5.65
CA ALA A 240 -4.59 6.09 -5.71
C ALA A 240 -5.16 6.47 -4.34
N MET A 241 -5.02 5.62 -3.33
CA MET A 241 -5.53 5.85 -1.98
C MET A 241 -4.43 6.23 -0.97
N GLY A 242 -3.28 5.55 -0.99
CA GLY A 242 -2.20 5.77 -0.02
C GLY A 242 -1.19 6.86 -0.39
N GLY A 243 -1.37 7.53 -1.54
CA GLY A 243 -0.40 8.50 -2.05
C GLY A 243 0.78 7.84 -2.75
N PHE A 244 1.46 6.92 -2.10
CA PHE A 244 2.50 6.05 -2.66
C PHE A 244 2.38 4.62 -2.13
N GLY A 245 3.11 3.71 -2.74
CA GLY A 245 3.25 2.33 -2.30
C GLY A 245 4.72 1.95 -2.26
N GLY A 246 5.19 1.51 -1.10
CA GLY A 246 6.54 1.02 -0.85
C GLY A 246 6.50 -0.20 0.09
N ALA A 247 7.50 -0.32 0.96
CA ALA A 247 7.63 -1.44 1.89
C ALA A 247 6.44 -1.54 2.87
N ILE A 248 6.03 -0.42 3.49
CA ILE A 248 4.91 -0.36 4.44
C ILE A 248 3.62 -0.89 3.79
N LYS A 249 3.26 -0.37 2.62
CA LYS A 249 2.06 -0.85 1.90
C LYS A 249 2.19 -2.32 1.50
N ASN A 250 3.37 -2.77 1.12
CA ASN A 250 3.58 -4.15 0.67
C ASN A 250 3.43 -5.15 1.80
N ILE A 251 3.86 -4.82 3.03
CA ILE A 251 3.68 -5.70 4.19
C ILE A 251 2.29 -5.59 4.82
N SER A 252 1.60 -4.46 4.70
CA SER A 252 0.21 -4.30 5.17
C SER A 252 -0.77 -4.88 4.15
N ILE A 253 -1.20 -4.06 3.17
CA ILE A 253 -2.18 -4.44 2.14
C ILE A 253 -1.73 -5.69 1.36
N GLY A 254 -0.42 -5.83 1.10
CA GLY A 254 0.11 -6.92 0.28
C GLY A 254 0.05 -8.30 0.95
N ILE A 255 0.19 -8.40 2.27
CA ILE A 255 0.16 -9.66 3.05
C ILE A 255 -1.24 -9.94 3.59
N ALA A 256 -2.06 -8.91 3.78
CA ALA A 256 -3.44 -9.07 4.21
C ALA A 256 -4.25 -9.96 3.23
N SER A 257 -5.10 -10.84 3.76
CA SER A 257 -6.09 -11.59 2.99
C SER A 257 -7.06 -10.65 2.25
N SER A 258 -7.88 -11.17 1.35
CA SER A 258 -8.93 -10.34 0.73
C SER A 258 -9.84 -9.67 1.79
N ALA A 259 -10.23 -10.38 2.84
CA ALA A 259 -10.99 -9.83 3.96
C ALA A 259 -10.15 -8.86 4.81
N GLY A 260 -8.87 -9.15 5.04
CA GLY A 260 -7.92 -8.26 5.71
C GLY A 260 -7.72 -6.95 4.96
N LYS A 261 -7.65 -6.99 3.63
CA LYS A 261 -7.63 -5.76 2.81
C LYS A 261 -8.87 -4.90 3.03
N ALA A 262 -10.07 -5.50 3.07
CA ALA A 262 -11.30 -4.76 3.36
C ALA A 262 -11.28 -4.16 4.78
N TRP A 263 -10.75 -4.90 5.75
CA TRP A 263 -10.57 -4.47 7.14
C TRP A 263 -9.68 -3.24 7.26
N ILE A 264 -8.51 -3.26 6.63
CA ILE A 264 -7.56 -2.14 6.61
C ILE A 264 -8.18 -0.93 5.89
N HIS A 265 -8.75 -1.11 4.69
CA HIS A 265 -9.32 -0.01 3.92
C HIS A 265 -10.52 0.66 4.60
N SER A 266 -11.21 -0.04 5.48
CA SER A 266 -12.35 0.48 6.24
C SER A 266 -11.97 0.96 7.65
N ALA A 267 -10.70 0.98 8.03
CA ALA A 267 -10.24 1.26 9.40
C ALA A 267 -11.02 0.42 10.43
N GLY A 268 -11.01 -0.90 10.25
CA GLY A 268 -11.61 -1.85 11.16
C GLY A 268 -13.14 -1.93 11.17
N LYS A 269 -13.84 -1.40 10.14
CA LYS A 269 -15.31 -1.40 10.13
C LYS A 269 -15.92 -2.63 9.50
N THR A 270 -15.30 -3.19 8.46
CA THR A 270 -15.83 -4.38 7.77
C THR A 270 -14.74 -5.23 7.16
N LYS A 271 -14.93 -6.55 7.18
CA LYS A 271 -14.13 -7.54 6.44
C LYS A 271 -14.78 -7.95 5.11
N ASN A 272 -15.95 -7.40 4.81
CA ASN A 272 -16.67 -7.69 3.59
C ASN A 272 -16.18 -6.82 2.44
N ALA A 273 -15.50 -7.41 1.46
CA ALA A 273 -14.99 -6.71 0.29
C ALA A 273 -16.08 -5.97 -0.51
N ALA A 274 -17.32 -6.48 -0.52
CA ALA A 274 -18.43 -5.82 -1.21
C ALA A 274 -18.90 -4.53 -0.51
N GLU A 275 -18.67 -4.41 0.81
CA GLU A 275 -19.04 -3.25 1.62
C GLU A 275 -17.90 -2.23 1.76
N MET A 276 -16.67 -2.63 1.46
CA MET A 276 -15.46 -1.85 1.69
C MET A 276 -15.58 -0.42 1.16
N TRP A 277 -16.06 -0.25 -0.07
CA TRP A 277 -16.18 1.07 -0.71
C TRP A 277 -17.22 1.99 -0.07
N SER A 278 -18.24 1.44 0.56
CA SER A 278 -19.25 2.21 1.31
C SER A 278 -18.85 2.50 2.75
N ALA A 279 -17.78 1.85 3.25
CA ALA A 279 -17.30 1.93 4.62
C ALA A 279 -15.96 2.70 4.74
N LEU A 280 -15.53 3.40 3.68
CA LEU A 280 -14.26 4.13 3.69
C LEU A 280 -14.22 5.16 4.83
N PRO A 281 -13.13 5.20 5.60
CA PRO A 281 -12.91 6.15 6.69
C PRO A 281 -12.40 7.50 6.15
N PRO A 282 -12.19 8.51 7.03
CA PRO A 282 -11.31 9.63 6.72
C PRO A 282 -9.95 9.17 6.20
N GLN A 283 -9.30 10.00 5.38
CA GLN A 283 -8.05 9.64 4.72
C GLN A 283 -6.95 9.21 5.70
N ASP A 284 -6.76 9.98 6.79
CA ASP A 284 -5.72 9.70 7.76
C ASP A 284 -5.99 8.41 8.54
N ASP A 285 -7.24 8.12 8.90
CA ASP A 285 -7.61 6.86 9.55
C ASP A 285 -7.26 5.63 8.69
N PHE A 286 -7.40 5.74 7.35
CA PHE A 286 -6.97 4.69 6.43
C PHE A 286 -5.45 4.53 6.43
N LEU A 287 -4.70 5.64 6.38
CA LEU A 287 -3.23 5.62 6.39
C LEU A 287 -2.68 5.07 7.70
N GLU A 288 -3.29 5.44 8.83
CA GLU A 288 -2.99 4.90 10.15
C GLU A 288 -3.26 3.39 10.20
N SER A 289 -4.43 2.94 9.72
CA SER A 289 -4.77 1.50 9.67
C SER A 289 -3.78 0.71 8.80
N MET A 290 -3.26 1.30 7.72
CA MET A 290 -2.25 0.67 6.89
C MET A 290 -0.91 0.53 7.65
N ALA A 291 -0.51 1.53 8.43
CA ALA A 291 0.66 1.44 9.29
C ALA A 291 0.47 0.42 10.42
N GLU A 292 -0.71 0.36 11.03
CA GLU A 292 -1.07 -0.61 12.08
C GLU A 292 -1.03 -2.05 11.58
N ALA A 293 -1.54 -2.33 10.39
CA ALA A 293 -1.43 -3.65 9.76
C ALA A 293 0.05 -4.00 9.46
N ALA A 294 0.86 -3.02 9.00
CA ALA A 294 2.29 -3.21 8.82
C ALA A 294 3.01 -3.56 10.13
N LYS A 295 2.58 -2.96 11.26
CA LYS A 295 3.08 -3.26 12.61
C LYS A 295 2.88 -4.73 12.96
N ALA A 296 1.68 -5.27 12.77
CA ALA A 296 1.38 -6.67 13.06
C ALA A 296 2.31 -7.63 12.31
N VAL A 297 2.59 -7.35 11.03
CA VAL A 297 3.49 -8.15 10.21
C VAL A 297 4.94 -8.00 10.64
N ALA A 298 5.40 -6.76 10.90
CA ALA A 298 6.76 -6.49 11.34
C ALA A 298 7.05 -7.16 12.69
N ASP A 299 6.14 -7.06 13.66
CA ASP A 299 6.26 -7.70 14.97
C ASP A 299 6.29 -9.23 14.87
N HIS A 300 5.41 -9.81 14.05
CA HIS A 300 5.42 -11.25 13.79
C HIS A 300 6.74 -11.73 13.21
N CYS A 301 7.30 -11.01 12.27
CA CYS A 301 8.55 -11.39 11.63
C CYS A 301 9.78 -11.13 12.52
N GLY A 302 9.79 -10.05 13.30
CA GLY A 302 10.95 -9.61 14.05
C GLY A 302 12.16 -9.37 13.14
N GLU A 303 13.27 -10.05 13.42
CA GLU A 303 14.47 -9.95 12.57
C GLU A 303 14.42 -10.78 11.28
N ARG A 304 13.39 -11.58 11.08
CA ARG A 304 13.25 -12.49 9.93
C ARG A 304 12.57 -11.82 8.74
N ILE A 305 12.89 -10.54 8.53
CA ILE A 305 12.35 -9.73 7.43
C ILE A 305 13.41 -8.71 6.97
N LEU A 306 13.39 -8.39 5.69
CA LEU A 306 14.15 -7.29 5.10
C LEU A 306 13.38 -6.66 3.94
N TYR A 307 13.75 -5.44 3.57
CA TYR A 307 12.98 -4.63 2.66
C TYR A 307 13.84 -4.08 1.52
N ILE A 308 13.32 -4.19 0.30
CA ILE A 308 13.92 -3.65 -0.93
C ILE A 308 12.84 -2.95 -1.73
N ASN A 309 13.08 -1.69 -2.09
CA ASN A 309 12.23 -0.91 -2.99
C ASN A 309 12.93 -0.70 -4.32
N VAL A 310 12.27 -1.05 -5.42
CA VAL A 310 12.74 -0.76 -6.78
C VAL A 310 11.98 0.45 -7.30
N MET A 311 12.71 1.50 -7.63
CA MET A 311 12.18 2.79 -8.09
C MET A 311 12.36 2.93 -9.61
N ASN A 312 11.68 2.08 -10.36
CA ASN A 312 11.59 2.13 -11.82
C ASN A 312 10.13 2.25 -12.27
N ASN A 313 9.90 2.68 -13.51
CA ASN A 313 8.55 2.89 -14.03
C ASN A 313 7.67 3.67 -13.03
N LEU A 314 8.16 4.81 -12.57
CA LEU A 314 7.55 5.61 -11.50
C LEU A 314 6.25 6.29 -11.96
N SER A 315 5.17 5.51 -12.05
CA SER A 315 3.82 5.98 -12.39
C SER A 315 3.07 6.48 -11.15
N VAL A 316 2.03 7.27 -11.37
CA VAL A 316 1.11 7.71 -10.30
C VAL A 316 0.16 6.62 -9.86
N ASP A 317 0.00 5.56 -10.67
CA ASP A 317 -0.86 4.41 -10.40
C ASP A 317 -0.04 3.18 -10.04
N CYS A 318 -0.64 2.25 -9.30
CA CYS A 318 0.04 1.06 -8.83
C CYS A 318 -0.16 -0.14 -9.77
N ASP A 319 0.60 -1.24 -9.54
CA ASP A 319 0.48 -2.51 -10.29
C ASP A 319 -0.88 -3.19 -10.12
N CYS A 320 -1.74 -2.65 -9.26
CA CYS A 320 -3.12 -3.10 -9.08
C CYS A 320 -4.10 -2.46 -10.09
N ASP A 321 -3.62 -1.57 -10.95
CA ASP A 321 -4.38 -1.03 -12.07
C ASP A 321 -4.05 -1.83 -13.34
N SER A 322 -5.07 -2.27 -14.06
CA SER A 322 -4.92 -2.98 -15.34
C SER A 322 -4.52 -2.07 -16.51
N ASN A 323 -4.68 -0.76 -16.34
CA ASN A 323 -4.33 0.24 -17.35
C ASN A 323 -3.74 1.49 -16.67
N PRO A 324 -2.59 1.36 -15.96
CA PRO A 324 -1.97 2.47 -15.26
C PRO A 324 -1.50 3.55 -16.24
N GLU A 325 -1.52 4.82 -15.80
CA GLU A 325 -0.88 5.87 -16.57
C GLU A 325 0.60 5.56 -16.79
N PRO A 326 1.16 5.88 -17.97
CA PRO A 326 2.59 5.76 -18.21
C PRO A 326 3.41 6.55 -17.19
N PRO A 327 4.59 6.05 -16.79
CA PRO A 327 5.52 6.79 -15.94
C PRO A 327 5.84 8.15 -16.58
N ARG A 328 5.85 9.20 -15.77
CA ARG A 328 6.16 10.57 -16.24
C ARG A 328 7.52 11.07 -15.74
N MET A 329 8.16 10.34 -14.84
CA MET A 329 9.54 10.61 -14.41
C MET A 329 10.40 9.38 -14.64
N GLY A 330 11.71 9.63 -14.77
CA GLY A 330 12.72 8.60 -14.96
C GLY A 330 12.93 7.74 -13.71
N ASP A 331 13.56 6.60 -13.93
CA ASP A 331 13.95 5.66 -12.88
C ASP A 331 14.99 6.28 -11.94
N ILE A 332 14.93 5.92 -10.65
CA ILE A 332 15.87 6.45 -9.63
C ILE A 332 16.91 5.40 -9.24
N GLY A 333 16.50 4.15 -9.00
CA GLY A 333 17.40 3.10 -8.57
C GLY A 333 16.73 2.03 -7.72
N ILE A 334 17.54 1.30 -6.96
CA ILE A 334 17.10 0.29 -5.99
C ILE A 334 17.58 0.72 -4.61
N LEU A 335 16.70 0.70 -3.62
CA LEU A 335 17.01 0.95 -2.23
C LEU A 335 16.73 -0.28 -1.38
N ALA A 336 17.49 -0.45 -0.29
CA ALA A 336 17.26 -1.53 0.67
C ALA A 336 17.56 -1.08 2.10
N SER A 337 16.79 -1.57 3.06
CA SER A 337 16.98 -1.34 4.49
C SER A 337 16.43 -2.51 5.31
N LEU A 338 16.85 -2.59 6.57
CA LEU A 338 16.23 -3.43 7.60
C LEU A 338 15.10 -2.70 8.33
N ASP A 339 14.89 -1.42 8.02
CA ASP A 339 13.85 -0.54 8.56
C ASP A 339 12.94 -0.08 7.42
N PRO A 340 11.64 -0.46 7.42
CA PRO A 340 10.73 -0.13 6.32
C PRO A 340 10.34 1.35 6.29
N VAL A 341 10.31 2.03 7.44
CA VAL A 341 9.98 3.47 7.53
C VAL A 341 11.12 4.28 6.93
N ALA A 342 12.37 4.00 7.32
CA ALA A 342 13.56 4.61 6.77
C ALA A 342 13.66 4.40 5.25
N LEU A 343 13.36 3.18 4.79
CA LEU A 343 13.39 2.85 3.37
C LEU A 343 12.39 3.66 2.56
N ASP A 344 11.12 3.66 2.99
CA ASP A 344 10.07 4.38 2.27
C ASP A 344 10.30 5.89 2.34
N LYS A 345 10.77 6.42 3.49
CA LYS A 345 11.15 7.84 3.63
C LYS A 345 12.26 8.24 2.66
N ALA A 346 13.31 7.41 2.55
CA ALA A 346 14.40 7.68 1.61
C ALA A 346 13.91 7.68 0.15
N CYS A 347 12.98 6.78 -0.22
CA CYS A 347 12.37 6.78 -1.54
C CYS A 347 11.58 8.07 -1.80
N VAL A 348 10.74 8.50 -0.86
CA VAL A 348 9.99 9.76 -0.93
C VAL A 348 10.96 10.95 -1.10
N ASP A 349 11.99 11.03 -0.27
CA ASP A 349 12.97 12.12 -0.32
C ASP A 349 13.70 12.19 -1.68
N LEU A 350 14.03 11.03 -2.27
CA LEU A 350 14.65 10.98 -3.59
C LEU A 350 13.71 11.44 -4.71
N VAL A 351 12.39 11.19 -4.61
CA VAL A 351 11.41 11.75 -5.55
C VAL A 351 11.39 13.27 -5.43
N TYR A 352 11.32 13.81 -4.21
CA TYR A 352 11.31 15.27 -4.00
C TYR A 352 12.62 15.94 -4.47
N ALA A 353 13.75 15.30 -4.23
CA ALA A 353 15.08 15.80 -4.61
C ALA A 353 15.42 15.60 -6.10
N SER A 354 14.62 14.84 -6.85
CA SER A 354 14.87 14.60 -8.27
C SER A 354 14.87 15.91 -9.07
N GLU A 355 15.71 16.01 -10.09
CA GLU A 355 15.71 17.13 -11.05
C GLU A 355 14.74 16.90 -12.21
N ASP A 356 14.16 15.70 -12.33
CA ASP A 356 13.20 15.36 -13.37
C ASP A 356 11.88 16.12 -13.15
N GLU A 357 11.46 16.90 -14.15
CA GLU A 357 10.24 17.71 -14.09
C GLU A 357 8.97 16.85 -13.92
N GLY A 358 9.00 15.60 -14.39
CA GLY A 358 7.89 14.64 -14.26
C GLY A 358 7.55 14.26 -12.83
N LYS A 359 8.46 14.50 -11.86
CA LYS A 359 8.23 14.25 -10.43
C LYS A 359 6.99 14.96 -9.88
N VAL A 360 6.59 16.09 -10.45
CA VAL A 360 5.45 16.89 -9.96
C VAL A 360 4.16 16.07 -9.89
N HIS A 361 3.96 15.13 -10.82
CA HIS A 361 2.77 14.29 -10.85
C HIS A 361 2.75 13.26 -9.69
N LEU A 362 3.92 12.70 -9.35
CA LEU A 362 4.05 11.77 -8.24
C LEU A 362 3.95 12.49 -6.90
N ILE A 363 4.58 13.67 -6.78
CA ILE A 363 4.47 14.55 -5.61
C ILE A 363 3.01 14.94 -5.37
N GLU A 364 2.29 15.42 -6.40
CA GLU A 364 0.87 15.77 -6.30
C GLU A 364 0.03 14.57 -5.82
N ARG A 365 0.30 13.35 -6.31
CA ARG A 365 -0.36 12.14 -5.84
C ARG A 365 -0.09 11.90 -4.36
N MET A 366 1.17 12.00 -3.92
CA MET A 366 1.56 11.79 -2.51
C MET A 366 0.92 12.84 -1.59
N GLU A 367 0.96 14.11 -1.96
CA GLU A 367 0.42 15.22 -1.16
C GLU A 367 -1.11 15.23 -1.13
N SER A 368 -1.77 15.01 -2.28
CA SER A 368 -3.25 14.98 -2.34
C SER A 368 -3.86 13.86 -1.52
N ARG A 369 -3.08 12.84 -1.17
CA ARG A 369 -3.48 11.71 -0.33
C ARG A 369 -2.87 11.73 1.06
N HIS A 370 -2.16 12.80 1.42
CA HIS A 370 -1.46 12.93 2.71
C HIS A 370 -0.53 11.73 2.99
N GLY A 371 0.09 11.19 1.93
CA GLY A 371 0.74 9.89 1.95
C GLY A 371 1.85 9.74 2.99
N ILE A 372 2.55 10.85 3.35
CA ILE A 372 3.61 10.84 4.37
C ILE A 372 3.08 10.48 5.76
N HIS A 373 1.81 10.72 6.06
CA HIS A 373 1.17 10.40 7.33
C HIS A 373 1.27 8.91 7.70
N THR A 374 1.31 8.02 6.70
CA THR A 374 1.57 6.60 6.95
C THR A 374 2.91 6.36 7.63
N LEU A 375 3.97 7.11 7.23
CA LEU A 375 5.31 6.97 7.84
C LEU A 375 5.37 7.61 9.21
N GLU A 376 4.66 8.72 9.41
CA GLU A 376 4.57 9.40 10.72
C GLU A 376 3.93 8.45 11.75
N HIS A 377 2.81 7.83 11.40
CA HIS A 377 2.14 6.88 12.27
C HIS A 377 2.93 5.58 12.46
N ALA A 378 3.60 5.08 11.42
CA ALA A 378 4.47 3.92 11.53
C ALA A 378 5.65 4.16 12.48
N GLU A 379 6.24 5.36 12.47
CA GLU A 379 7.29 5.77 13.42
C GLU A 379 6.72 5.89 14.85
N GLU A 380 5.53 6.47 15.04
CA GLU A 380 4.84 6.53 16.34
C GLU A 380 4.61 5.13 16.93
N LEU A 381 4.26 4.14 16.09
CA LEU A 381 4.09 2.75 16.48
C LEU A 381 5.41 2.01 16.75
N GLY A 382 6.55 2.63 16.47
CA GLY A 382 7.88 2.03 16.67
C GLY A 382 8.24 0.96 15.63
N ILE A 383 7.67 1.01 14.43
CA ILE A 383 8.03 0.09 13.33
C ILE A 383 9.43 0.41 12.79
N GLY A 384 9.82 1.69 12.82
CA GLY A 384 11.09 2.17 12.31
C GLY A 384 11.25 3.67 12.54
N SER A 385 12.16 4.31 11.82
CA SER A 385 12.47 5.73 11.95
C SER A 385 12.54 6.44 10.61
N GLN A 386 12.01 7.67 10.55
CA GLN A 386 12.18 8.56 9.40
C GLN A 386 13.58 9.19 9.33
N GLN A 387 14.38 9.07 10.40
CA GLN A 387 15.79 9.45 10.40
C GLN A 387 16.61 8.28 9.87
N TYR A 388 17.44 8.50 8.85
CA TYR A 388 18.24 7.43 8.25
C TYR A 388 19.63 7.93 7.79
N GLU A 389 20.54 6.97 7.58
CA GLU A 389 21.83 7.17 6.91
C GLU A 389 21.75 6.59 5.50
N LEU A 390 21.89 7.44 4.46
CA LEU A 390 21.90 6.97 3.07
C LEU A 390 23.32 6.51 2.68
N VAL A 391 23.45 5.23 2.33
CA VAL A 391 24.72 4.60 1.89
C VAL A 391 24.64 4.33 0.39
N ASP A 392 25.34 5.16 -0.40
CA ASP A 392 25.39 5.03 -1.86
C ASP A 392 26.44 3.98 -2.26
N LEU A 393 26.00 2.82 -2.77
CA LEU A 393 26.87 1.70 -3.17
C LEU A 393 27.62 1.94 -4.49
N ASP A 394 27.27 2.98 -5.23
CA ASP A 394 27.94 3.34 -6.49
C ASP A 394 29.04 4.38 -6.29
N LYS A 395 29.12 4.99 -5.09
CA LYS A 395 30.25 5.84 -4.68
C LYS A 395 31.36 4.95 -4.12
N LYS A 396 32.56 5.10 -4.70
CA LYS A 396 33.76 4.42 -4.22
C LYS A 396 34.41 5.18 -3.07
#